data_a01669099c41dc337d5b05b7b6b4452f
#
_entry.id   a01669099c41dc337d5b05b7b6b4452f
#
_cell.length_a   1.000
_cell.length_b   1.000
_cell.length_c   1.000
_cell.angle_alpha   90.00
_cell.angle_beta   90.00
_cell.angle_gamma   90.00
#
_symmetry.space_group_name_H-M   'P 1'
#
loop_
_entity.id
_entity.type
_entity.pdbx_description
1 polymer ?
#
loop_
_entity_poly.entity_id
_entity_poly.type
_entity_poly.pdbx_seq_one_letter_code
_entity_poly.pdbx_strand_id
1 'polypeptide(L)'
;MKIDILTLFPEMFKILDDSIIGRAQKNGKIEVNTINIRDFSEDKHNHVDDYPYGGGNGMVIKPDVVFRAYNSIVEKLEYKPKTIYLTPKGKTLNNVIAKDISNEEHLILLCGHYEGIDQRVLDLIVDEEISIGDYVLTGGELPAMVLIDVVSRFVDGVLKEGSSVDESFENNLLEYPQYTRPEIFNDIKVPDVLLSGNHAKIDQWRLEQSIKITNERRKDLFNNNH
;
A
#
# COMPACT_ATOMS: atom_id res chain seq x y z
N MET A 1 -9.99 7.41 8.21
CA MET A 1 -8.67 7.75 7.64
C MET A 1 -8.88 8.56 6.37
N LYS A 2 -8.18 9.68 6.20
CA LYS A 2 -8.16 10.47 4.96
C LYS A 2 -6.84 10.26 4.22
N ILE A 3 -6.88 10.17 2.89
CA ILE A 3 -5.70 9.97 2.04
C ILE A 3 -5.79 10.94 0.85
N ASP A 4 -4.90 11.91 0.81
CA ASP A 4 -4.73 12.82 -0.32
C ASP A 4 -3.53 12.35 -1.16
N ILE A 5 -3.69 12.21 -2.47
CA ILE A 5 -2.69 11.65 -3.37
C ILE A 5 -2.24 12.73 -4.34
N LEU A 6 -0.97 13.12 -4.27
CA LEU A 6 -0.32 14.01 -5.23
C LEU A 6 0.23 13.17 -6.38
N THR A 7 -0.32 13.33 -7.58
CA THR A 7 -0.03 12.49 -8.75
C THR A 7 -0.10 13.29 -10.05
N LEU A 8 0.54 12.79 -11.12
CA LEU A 8 0.37 13.29 -12.49
C LEU A 8 -0.79 12.59 -13.23
N PHE A 9 -1.34 11.50 -12.67
CA PHE A 9 -2.31 10.62 -13.32
C PHE A 9 -3.48 10.26 -12.38
N PRO A 10 -4.31 11.22 -11.96
CA PRO A 10 -5.42 10.99 -11.03
C PRO A 10 -6.40 9.91 -11.52
N GLU A 11 -6.58 9.77 -12.83
CA GLU A 11 -7.48 8.78 -13.43
C GLU A 11 -7.11 7.31 -13.12
N MET A 12 -5.85 7.03 -12.81
CA MET A 12 -5.40 5.69 -12.45
C MET A 12 -6.02 5.19 -11.15
N PHE A 13 -6.42 6.09 -10.28
CA PHE A 13 -6.97 5.75 -8.95
C PHE A 13 -8.46 5.41 -8.96
N LYS A 14 -9.16 5.53 -10.07
CA LYS A 14 -10.58 5.13 -10.21
C LYS A 14 -10.85 3.68 -9.82
N ILE A 15 -9.85 2.81 -9.93
CA ILE A 15 -9.96 1.41 -9.50
C ILE A 15 -10.26 1.28 -7.99
N LEU A 16 -9.90 2.27 -7.19
CA LEU A 16 -10.17 2.28 -5.74
C LEU A 16 -11.63 2.57 -5.40
N ASP A 17 -12.46 2.97 -6.37
CA ASP A 17 -13.90 3.18 -6.18
C ASP A 17 -14.68 1.86 -6.12
N ASP A 18 -14.03 0.74 -6.47
CA ASP A 18 -14.62 -0.58 -6.52
C ASP A 18 -14.19 -1.47 -5.34
N SER A 19 -14.83 -2.66 -5.24
CA SER A 19 -14.48 -3.72 -4.29
C SER A 19 -14.55 -3.29 -2.82
N ILE A 20 -13.58 -3.73 -2.01
CA ILE A 20 -13.53 -3.47 -0.55
C ILE A 20 -13.23 -2.01 -0.28
N ILE A 21 -12.26 -1.42 -0.98
CA ILE A 21 -11.86 -0.01 -0.81
C ILE A 21 -13.02 0.92 -1.16
N GLY A 22 -13.69 0.70 -2.30
CA GLY A 22 -14.85 1.51 -2.69
C GLY A 22 -16.02 1.40 -1.70
N ARG A 23 -16.23 0.22 -1.08
CA ARG A 23 -17.21 0.08 0.01
C ARG A 23 -16.80 0.81 1.27
N ALA A 24 -15.51 0.77 1.62
CA ALA A 24 -14.97 1.49 2.77
C ALA A 24 -15.13 3.00 2.61
N GLN A 25 -14.91 3.54 1.40
CA GLN A 25 -15.15 4.93 1.07
C GLN A 25 -16.65 5.29 1.21
N LYS A 26 -17.56 4.49 0.62
CA LYS A 26 -19.02 4.69 0.75
C LYS A 26 -19.51 4.66 2.19
N ASN A 27 -18.84 3.90 3.06
CA ASN A 27 -19.17 3.80 4.47
C ASN A 27 -18.44 4.84 5.35
N GLY A 28 -17.68 5.77 4.74
CA GLY A 28 -16.95 6.82 5.45
C GLY A 28 -15.81 6.34 6.33
N LYS A 29 -15.28 5.12 6.09
CA LYS A 29 -14.13 4.58 6.81
C LYS A 29 -12.82 5.11 6.27
N ILE A 30 -12.76 5.29 4.95
CA ILE A 30 -11.63 5.84 4.23
C ILE A 30 -12.16 6.92 3.29
N GLU A 31 -11.42 7.99 3.12
CA GLU A 31 -11.63 9.01 2.12
C GLU A 31 -10.36 9.11 1.26
N VAL A 32 -10.49 8.91 -0.06
CA VAL A 32 -9.36 8.99 -0.99
C VAL A 32 -9.62 10.13 -1.97
N ASN A 33 -8.70 11.11 -1.98
CA ASN A 33 -8.74 12.24 -2.89
C ASN A 33 -7.48 12.25 -3.76
N THR A 34 -7.63 12.54 -5.04
CA THR A 34 -6.51 12.70 -5.97
C THR A 34 -6.34 14.15 -6.35
N ILE A 35 -5.11 14.65 -6.32
CA ILE A 35 -4.74 16.00 -6.67
C ILE A 35 -3.74 15.93 -7.82
N ASN A 36 -4.10 16.53 -8.96
CA ASN A 36 -3.22 16.57 -10.11
C ASN A 36 -2.13 17.63 -9.91
N ILE A 37 -0.89 17.18 -9.80
CA ILE A 37 0.28 18.08 -9.63
C ILE A 37 0.37 19.10 -10.79
N ARG A 38 -0.09 18.77 -12.01
CA ARG A 38 -0.08 19.67 -13.18
C ARG A 38 -0.91 20.93 -12.99
N ASP A 39 -1.97 20.86 -12.17
CA ASP A 39 -2.87 22.00 -11.94
C ASP A 39 -2.17 23.13 -11.15
N PHE A 40 -1.00 22.85 -10.59
CA PHE A 40 -0.18 23.80 -9.82
C PHE A 40 1.03 24.33 -10.61
N SER A 41 1.11 24.00 -11.89
CA SER A 41 2.13 24.58 -12.77
C SER A 41 1.77 26.02 -13.13
N GLU A 42 2.72 26.94 -13.00
CA GLU A 42 2.61 28.33 -13.49
C GLU A 42 3.13 28.47 -14.93
N ASP A 43 3.61 27.37 -15.50
CA ASP A 43 4.04 27.32 -16.87
C ASP A 43 2.85 27.41 -17.84
N LYS A 44 3.00 28.17 -18.92
CA LYS A 44 1.94 28.38 -19.94
C LYS A 44 1.43 27.08 -20.57
N HIS A 45 2.24 26.02 -20.57
CA HIS A 45 1.94 24.72 -21.13
C HIS A 45 1.77 23.63 -20.07
N ASN A 46 1.65 24.03 -18.79
CA ASN A 46 1.52 23.13 -17.63
C ASN A 46 2.69 22.12 -17.52
N HIS A 47 3.91 22.53 -17.91
CA HIS A 47 5.10 21.70 -17.69
C HIS A 47 5.38 21.58 -16.20
N VAL A 48 5.58 20.35 -15.74
CA VAL A 48 5.84 20.02 -14.33
C VAL A 48 7.26 19.52 -14.08
N ASP A 49 8.02 19.33 -15.14
CA ASP A 49 9.34 18.69 -15.15
C ASP A 49 10.37 19.53 -15.91
N ASP A 50 11.66 19.25 -15.69
CA ASP A 50 12.78 19.90 -16.37
C ASP A 50 13.99 18.97 -16.37
N TYR A 51 15.03 19.32 -17.12
CA TYR A 51 16.28 18.56 -17.20
C TYR A 51 17.00 18.53 -15.84
N PRO A 52 17.59 17.36 -15.46
CA PRO A 52 18.35 17.29 -14.21
C PRO A 52 19.63 18.11 -14.28
N TYR A 53 19.96 18.80 -13.20
CA TYR A 53 21.30 19.37 -13.04
C TYR A 53 22.36 18.28 -13.04
N GLY A 54 23.51 18.57 -13.65
CA GLY A 54 24.59 17.58 -13.79
C GLY A 54 24.48 16.73 -15.05
N GLY A 55 23.40 16.88 -15.83
CA GLY A 55 23.15 16.09 -17.04
C GLY A 55 22.53 14.72 -16.72
N GLY A 56 22.28 13.93 -17.74
CA GLY A 56 21.63 12.63 -17.66
C GLY A 56 20.46 12.52 -18.62
N ASN A 57 19.90 11.32 -18.73
CA ASN A 57 18.69 11.08 -19.50
C ASN A 57 17.45 11.31 -18.63
N GLY A 58 16.34 11.66 -19.26
CA GLY A 58 15.06 11.85 -18.57
C GLY A 58 14.87 13.25 -18.00
N MET A 59 13.82 13.39 -17.20
CA MET A 59 13.34 14.64 -16.61
C MET A 59 13.14 14.46 -15.11
N VAL A 60 13.11 15.56 -14.35
CA VAL A 60 12.85 15.58 -12.91
C VAL A 60 11.66 16.49 -12.64
N ILE A 61 10.71 16.06 -11.80
CA ILE A 61 9.57 16.90 -11.42
C ILE A 61 10.06 18.10 -10.60
N LYS A 62 9.63 19.26 -11.00
CA LYS A 62 10.06 20.56 -10.43
C LYS A 62 9.59 20.71 -8.98
N PRO A 63 10.44 21.24 -8.07
CA PRO A 63 10.14 21.36 -6.65
C PRO A 63 8.99 22.34 -6.36
N ASP A 64 8.94 23.44 -7.07
CA ASP A 64 7.94 24.50 -6.87
C ASP A 64 6.52 24.02 -7.18
N VAL A 65 6.34 23.19 -8.20
CA VAL A 65 5.04 22.65 -8.60
C VAL A 65 4.53 21.67 -7.52
N VAL A 66 5.41 20.76 -7.09
CA VAL A 66 5.07 19.78 -6.00
C VAL A 66 4.77 20.52 -4.70
N PHE A 67 5.57 21.54 -4.36
CA PHE A 67 5.39 22.29 -3.13
C PHE A 67 4.06 23.06 -3.11
N ARG A 68 3.65 23.68 -4.23
CA ARG A 68 2.33 24.31 -4.35
C ARG A 68 1.19 23.31 -4.22
N ALA A 69 1.31 22.14 -4.85
CA ALA A 69 0.32 21.08 -4.72
C ALA A 69 0.19 20.61 -3.26
N TYR A 70 1.30 20.40 -2.57
CA TYR A 70 1.34 20.04 -1.15
C TYR A 70 0.69 21.13 -0.28
N ASN A 71 1.06 22.41 -0.48
CA ASN A 71 0.51 23.52 0.28
C ASN A 71 -0.99 23.69 0.09
N SER A 72 -1.53 23.35 -1.08
CA SER A 72 -2.99 23.40 -1.30
C SER A 72 -3.80 22.52 -0.35
N ILE A 73 -3.13 21.51 0.24
CA ILE A 73 -3.72 20.63 1.27
C ILE A 73 -3.45 21.22 2.64
N VAL A 74 -2.18 21.44 2.99
CA VAL A 74 -1.77 21.69 4.37
C VAL A 74 -2.14 23.09 4.87
N GLU A 75 -2.20 24.08 4.01
CA GLU A 75 -2.60 25.45 4.39
C GLU A 75 -4.04 25.56 4.92
N LYS A 76 -4.88 24.56 4.66
CA LYS A 76 -6.26 24.48 5.13
C LYS A 76 -6.41 23.71 6.44
N LEU A 77 -5.31 23.20 6.97
CA LEU A 77 -5.30 22.32 8.14
C LEU A 77 -4.59 22.98 9.32
N GLU A 78 -5.03 22.67 10.54
CA GLU A 78 -4.40 23.08 11.79
C GLU A 78 -3.33 22.06 12.27
N TYR A 79 -3.12 20.98 11.50
CA TYR A 79 -2.17 19.92 11.78
C TYR A 79 -1.41 19.52 10.51
N LYS A 80 -0.27 18.84 10.66
CA LYS A 80 0.53 18.33 9.54
C LYS A 80 0.18 16.87 9.29
N PRO A 81 -0.39 16.50 8.12
CA PRO A 81 -0.55 15.09 7.72
C PRO A 81 0.81 14.42 7.52
N LYS A 82 0.86 13.11 7.76
CA LYS A 82 2.06 12.32 7.43
C LYS A 82 2.20 12.19 5.91
N THR A 83 3.34 12.63 5.39
CA THR A 83 3.64 12.60 3.95
C THR A 83 4.55 11.43 3.62
N ILE A 84 4.09 10.55 2.74
CA ILE A 84 4.82 9.35 2.30
C ILE A 84 5.15 9.46 0.82
N TYR A 85 6.44 9.32 0.49
CA TYR A 85 6.90 9.24 -0.89
C TYR A 85 7.11 7.80 -1.32
N LEU A 86 6.50 7.40 -2.45
CA LEU A 86 6.61 6.05 -3.01
C LEU A 86 7.86 5.98 -3.91
N THR A 87 8.89 5.28 -3.45
CA THR A 87 10.19 5.20 -4.12
C THR A 87 10.90 3.87 -3.85
N PRO A 88 11.67 3.33 -4.82
CA PRO A 88 12.50 2.14 -4.58
C PRO A 88 13.56 2.31 -3.49
N LYS A 89 13.89 3.57 -3.10
CA LYS A 89 14.88 3.88 -2.07
C LYS A 89 14.32 3.74 -0.64
N GLY A 90 12.99 3.67 -0.50
CA GLY A 90 12.31 3.63 0.79
C GLY A 90 12.41 2.29 1.50
N LYS A 91 11.90 2.26 2.75
CA LYS A 91 11.75 1.01 3.51
C LYS A 91 10.77 0.08 2.81
N THR A 92 11.09 -1.21 2.74
CA THR A 92 10.19 -2.19 2.11
C THR A 92 8.93 -2.38 2.95
N LEU A 93 7.78 -2.14 2.33
CA LEU A 93 6.45 -2.30 2.94
C LEU A 93 6.25 -3.73 3.45
N ASN A 94 5.75 -3.84 4.67
CA ASN A 94 5.31 -5.08 5.30
C ASN A 94 4.11 -4.81 6.22
N ASN A 95 3.53 -5.85 6.81
CA ASN A 95 2.36 -5.71 7.70
C ASN A 95 2.63 -4.83 8.92
N VAL A 96 3.84 -4.84 9.47
CA VAL A 96 4.20 -4.02 10.65
C VAL A 96 4.14 -2.55 10.30
N ILE A 97 4.79 -2.16 9.21
CA ILE A 97 4.78 -0.78 8.69
C ILE A 97 3.34 -0.36 8.32
N ALA A 98 2.58 -1.25 7.67
CA ALA A 98 1.21 -0.94 7.29
C ALA A 98 0.28 -0.73 8.49
N LYS A 99 0.44 -1.53 9.56
CA LYS A 99 -0.28 -1.36 10.84
C LYS A 99 0.09 -0.02 11.51
N ASP A 100 1.36 0.37 11.48
CA ASP A 100 1.79 1.65 12.02
C ASP A 100 1.15 2.81 11.25
N ILE A 101 1.23 2.78 9.92
CA ILE A 101 0.62 3.79 9.03
C ILE A 101 -0.91 3.84 9.21
N SER A 102 -1.57 2.71 9.48
CA SER A 102 -3.03 2.67 9.65
C SER A 102 -3.57 3.44 10.87
N ASN A 103 -2.69 3.79 11.80
CA ASN A 103 -3.02 4.65 12.96
C ASN A 103 -3.08 6.14 12.63
N GLU A 104 -2.61 6.54 11.45
CA GLU A 104 -2.65 7.94 11.03
C GLU A 104 -4.07 8.32 10.59
N GLU A 105 -4.52 9.48 11.02
CA GLU A 105 -5.83 10.01 10.63
C GLU A 105 -5.83 10.56 9.20
N HIS A 106 -4.68 11.10 8.77
CA HIS A 106 -4.53 11.75 7.46
C HIS A 106 -3.14 11.49 6.85
N LEU A 107 -3.12 10.95 5.64
CA LEU A 107 -1.93 10.70 4.85
C LEU A 107 -1.90 11.59 3.61
N ILE A 108 -0.70 12.03 3.23
CA ILE A 108 -0.42 12.55 1.89
C ILE A 108 0.50 11.55 1.20
N LEU A 109 0.08 10.99 0.08
CA LEU A 109 0.90 10.10 -0.74
C LEU A 109 1.45 10.86 -1.94
N LEU A 110 2.77 10.87 -2.10
CA LEU A 110 3.44 11.52 -3.21
C LEU A 110 3.90 10.48 -4.24
N CYS A 111 3.39 10.59 -5.46
CA CYS A 111 3.72 9.71 -6.58
C CYS A 111 4.73 10.39 -7.50
N GLY A 112 5.94 9.82 -7.61
CA GLY A 112 6.96 10.28 -8.54
C GLY A 112 6.79 9.67 -9.93
N HIS A 113 7.35 10.36 -10.92
CA HIS A 113 7.48 9.92 -12.31
C HIS A 113 8.82 10.32 -12.88
N TYR A 114 9.13 9.87 -14.10
CA TYR A 114 10.40 10.17 -14.79
C TYR A 114 11.61 9.67 -13.99
N GLU A 115 12.64 10.52 -13.79
CA GLU A 115 13.79 10.22 -12.92
C GLU A 115 13.53 10.52 -11.44
N GLY A 116 12.33 10.97 -11.11
CA GLY A 116 11.90 11.29 -9.75
C GLY A 116 11.49 12.74 -9.57
N ILE A 117 11.55 13.17 -8.33
CA ILE A 117 11.18 14.51 -7.85
C ILE A 117 12.43 15.20 -7.33
N ASP A 118 12.53 16.51 -7.51
CA ASP A 118 13.66 17.31 -7.00
C ASP A 118 13.84 17.09 -5.48
N GLN A 119 15.06 16.74 -5.08
CA GLN A 119 15.37 16.34 -3.70
C GLN A 119 15.04 17.43 -2.69
N ARG A 120 15.16 18.71 -3.04
CA ARG A 120 14.90 19.83 -2.13
C ARG A 120 13.46 19.86 -1.62
N VAL A 121 12.48 19.53 -2.46
CA VAL A 121 11.09 19.46 -2.00
C VAL A 121 10.84 18.19 -1.20
N LEU A 122 11.47 17.06 -1.57
CA LEU A 122 11.37 15.83 -0.77
C LEU A 122 11.88 16.08 0.66
N ASP A 123 13.04 16.70 0.81
CA ASP A 123 13.64 17.02 2.12
C ASP A 123 12.75 17.95 2.98
N LEU A 124 11.91 18.76 2.33
CA LEU A 124 11.03 19.71 3.03
C LEU A 124 9.70 19.08 3.48
N ILE A 125 9.12 18.16 2.70
CA ILE A 125 7.73 17.74 2.91
C ILE A 125 7.57 16.26 3.25
N VAL A 126 8.53 15.38 2.89
CA VAL A 126 8.42 13.94 3.08
C VAL A 126 8.83 13.53 4.49
N ASP A 127 7.96 12.79 5.17
CA ASP A 127 8.24 12.24 6.50
C ASP A 127 8.76 10.80 6.40
N GLU A 128 8.35 10.05 5.37
CA GLU A 128 8.76 8.65 5.19
C GLU A 128 8.81 8.27 3.69
N GLU A 129 9.80 7.45 3.34
CA GLU A 129 9.93 6.85 2.01
C GLU A 129 9.59 5.36 2.08
N ILE A 130 8.68 4.91 1.20
CA ILE A 130 8.19 3.51 1.17
C ILE A 130 8.45 2.89 -0.21
N SER A 131 9.04 1.69 -0.19
CA SER A 131 9.20 0.81 -1.34
C SER A 131 8.23 -0.37 -1.25
N ILE A 132 7.71 -0.84 -2.38
CA ILE A 132 6.91 -2.07 -2.44
C ILE A 132 7.71 -3.31 -2.88
N GLY A 133 9.02 -3.18 -3.02
CA GLY A 133 9.92 -4.28 -3.39
C GLY A 133 11.13 -3.81 -4.20
N ASP A 134 12.09 -4.70 -4.41
CA ASP A 134 13.36 -4.44 -5.07
C ASP A 134 13.22 -4.48 -6.61
N TYR A 135 12.40 -3.59 -7.16
CA TYR A 135 12.21 -3.39 -8.59
C TYR A 135 11.76 -1.97 -8.88
N VAL A 136 11.96 -1.51 -10.11
CA VAL A 136 11.58 -0.17 -10.55
C VAL A 136 10.32 -0.23 -11.40
N LEU A 137 9.37 0.64 -11.11
CA LEU A 137 8.15 0.86 -11.88
C LEU A 137 8.22 2.18 -12.65
N THR A 138 7.30 2.39 -13.56
CA THR A 138 7.24 3.61 -14.38
C THR A 138 6.76 4.84 -13.62
N GLY A 139 6.13 4.65 -12.45
CA GLY A 139 5.61 5.73 -11.60
C GLY A 139 5.19 5.26 -10.21
N GLY A 140 4.87 6.20 -9.34
CA GLY A 140 4.48 5.97 -7.95
C GLY A 140 3.00 5.58 -7.75
N GLU A 141 2.17 5.62 -8.78
CA GLU A 141 0.73 5.39 -8.67
C GLU A 141 0.39 3.95 -8.27
N LEU A 142 1.00 2.94 -8.93
CA LEU A 142 0.81 1.54 -8.54
C LEU A 142 1.30 1.25 -7.12
N PRO A 143 2.50 1.69 -6.70
CA PRO A 143 2.93 1.60 -5.30
C PRO A 143 1.95 2.25 -4.32
N ALA A 144 1.41 3.43 -4.66
CA ALA A 144 0.43 4.12 -3.82
C ALA A 144 -0.85 3.30 -3.67
N MET A 145 -1.36 2.70 -4.74
CA MET A 145 -2.53 1.82 -4.67
C MET A 145 -2.28 0.58 -3.83
N VAL A 146 -1.09 -0.04 -3.94
CA VAL A 146 -0.69 -1.17 -3.08
C VAL A 146 -0.64 -0.73 -1.62
N LEU A 147 -0.03 0.41 -1.30
CA LEU A 147 0.04 0.94 0.06
C LEU A 147 -1.36 1.19 0.62
N ILE A 148 -2.25 1.84 -0.16
CA ILE A 148 -3.64 2.10 0.23
C ILE A 148 -4.37 0.79 0.54
N ASP A 149 -4.26 -0.22 -0.32
CA ASP A 149 -4.92 -1.51 -0.10
C ASP A 149 -4.42 -2.17 1.19
N VAL A 150 -3.11 -2.31 1.35
CA VAL A 150 -2.51 -2.96 2.54
C VAL A 150 -2.87 -2.21 3.83
N VAL A 151 -2.74 -0.88 3.86
CA VAL A 151 -3.06 -0.05 5.04
C VAL A 151 -4.54 -0.11 5.38
N SER A 152 -5.40 -0.04 4.36
CA SER A 152 -6.86 -0.07 4.54
C SER A 152 -7.36 -1.32 5.24
N ARG A 153 -6.66 -2.45 5.11
CA ARG A 153 -7.01 -3.70 5.77
C ARG A 153 -6.93 -3.63 7.30
N PHE A 154 -6.13 -2.70 7.82
CA PHE A 154 -5.94 -2.46 9.26
C PHE A 154 -6.81 -1.31 9.79
N VAL A 155 -7.55 -0.61 8.94
CA VAL A 155 -8.49 0.44 9.35
C VAL A 155 -9.79 -0.21 9.87
N ASP A 156 -10.23 0.21 11.06
CA ASP A 156 -11.43 -0.34 11.70
C ASP A 156 -12.68 -0.24 10.83
N GLY A 157 -13.33 -1.38 10.65
CA GLY A 157 -14.59 -1.50 9.91
C GLY A 157 -14.44 -1.53 8.38
N VAL A 158 -13.23 -1.65 7.84
CA VAL A 158 -12.98 -1.92 6.41
C VAL A 158 -13.13 -3.41 6.12
N LEU A 159 -12.47 -4.27 6.91
CA LEU A 159 -12.67 -5.71 6.87
C LEU A 159 -13.63 -6.16 7.97
N LYS A 160 -14.18 -7.36 7.79
CA LYS A 160 -14.99 -8.00 8.83
C LYS A 160 -14.07 -8.38 10.00
N GLU A 161 -14.52 -8.12 11.22
CA GLU A 161 -13.81 -8.48 12.44
C GLU A 161 -13.38 -9.96 12.46
N GLY A 162 -12.12 -10.20 12.76
CA GLY A 162 -11.54 -11.56 12.79
C GLY A 162 -11.07 -12.11 11.43
N SER A 163 -11.29 -11.41 10.31
CA SER A 163 -10.87 -11.91 8.99
C SER A 163 -9.35 -11.89 8.75
N SER A 164 -8.61 -11.12 9.52
CA SER A 164 -7.15 -10.96 9.38
C SER A 164 -6.32 -11.81 10.36
N VAL A 165 -6.97 -12.56 11.26
CA VAL A 165 -6.27 -13.26 12.36
C VAL A 165 -5.39 -14.42 11.89
N ASP A 166 -5.82 -15.13 10.83
CA ASP A 166 -5.14 -16.33 10.32
C ASP A 166 -4.43 -16.08 8.97
N GLU A 167 -4.25 -14.81 8.58
CA GLU A 167 -3.65 -14.48 7.28
C GLU A 167 -2.11 -14.66 7.27
N SER A 168 -1.57 -14.79 6.05
CA SER A 168 -0.12 -14.84 5.85
C SER A 168 0.57 -13.62 6.48
N PHE A 169 1.73 -13.88 7.09
CA PHE A 169 2.58 -12.92 7.82
C PHE A 169 2.08 -12.57 9.24
N GLU A 170 0.91 -13.01 9.65
CA GLU A 170 0.56 -13.03 11.07
C GLU A 170 1.37 -14.15 11.74
N ASN A 171 1.88 -13.89 12.96
CA ASN A 171 2.73 -14.81 13.70
C ASN A 171 3.95 -15.36 12.91
N ASN A 172 4.45 -14.62 11.92
CA ASN A 172 5.56 -15.02 11.05
C ASN A 172 5.33 -16.33 10.27
N LEU A 173 4.10 -16.65 9.97
CA LEU A 173 3.72 -17.83 9.18
C LEU A 173 3.01 -17.44 7.89
N LEU A 174 3.09 -18.32 6.89
CA LEU A 174 2.18 -18.31 5.76
C LEU A 174 0.88 -19.01 6.14
N GLU A 175 -0.22 -18.56 5.56
CA GLU A 175 -1.54 -19.17 5.73
C GLU A 175 -1.55 -20.63 5.21
N TYR A 176 -2.33 -21.47 5.87
CA TYR A 176 -2.59 -22.84 5.46
C TYR A 176 -3.40 -22.91 4.15
N PRO A 177 -3.39 -24.06 3.41
CA PRO A 177 -4.13 -24.21 2.17
C PRO A 177 -5.65 -24.22 2.41
N GLN A 178 -6.36 -23.42 1.61
CA GLN A 178 -7.81 -23.32 1.66
C GLN A 178 -8.49 -24.32 0.72
N TYR A 179 -9.60 -24.90 1.16
CA TYR A 179 -10.42 -25.83 0.39
C TYR A 179 -11.88 -25.38 0.38
N THR A 180 -12.57 -25.63 -0.75
CA THR A 180 -14.00 -25.36 -0.89
C THR A 180 -14.69 -26.47 -1.66
N ARG A 181 -15.97 -26.36 -1.88
CA ARG A 181 -16.79 -27.31 -2.67
C ARG A 181 -16.40 -27.30 -4.14
N PRO A 182 -16.49 -28.45 -4.84
CA PRO A 182 -16.96 -29.76 -4.36
C PRO A 182 -15.93 -30.51 -3.49
N GLU A 183 -16.38 -31.50 -2.69
CA GLU A 183 -15.51 -32.31 -1.81
C GLU A 183 -14.46 -33.12 -2.57
N ILE A 184 -14.81 -33.57 -3.80
CA ILE A 184 -13.90 -34.29 -4.70
C ILE A 184 -13.82 -33.52 -6.01
N PHE A 185 -12.60 -33.22 -6.45
CA PHE A 185 -12.30 -32.56 -7.72
C PHE A 185 -11.16 -33.30 -8.44
N ASN A 186 -11.42 -33.83 -9.64
CA ASN A 186 -10.47 -34.65 -10.39
C ASN A 186 -9.81 -35.77 -9.55
N ASP A 187 -10.63 -36.54 -8.86
CA ASP A 187 -10.24 -37.66 -7.97
C ASP A 187 -9.39 -37.23 -6.75
N ILE A 188 -9.21 -35.94 -6.53
CA ILE A 188 -8.53 -35.39 -5.37
C ILE A 188 -9.58 -34.95 -4.34
N LYS A 189 -9.47 -35.51 -3.13
CA LYS A 189 -10.40 -35.24 -2.03
C LYS A 189 -9.90 -34.14 -1.11
N VAL A 190 -10.83 -33.36 -0.56
CA VAL A 190 -10.54 -32.46 0.59
C VAL A 190 -10.04 -33.29 1.78
N PRO A 191 -9.03 -32.86 2.54
CA PRO A 191 -8.56 -33.56 3.72
C PRO A 191 -9.68 -33.88 4.70
N ASP A 192 -9.77 -35.16 5.13
CA ASP A 192 -10.87 -35.66 5.98
C ASP A 192 -11.00 -34.89 7.31
N VAL A 193 -9.88 -34.40 7.84
CA VAL A 193 -9.88 -33.58 9.06
C VAL A 193 -10.74 -32.34 8.92
N LEU A 194 -10.76 -31.70 7.74
CA LEU A 194 -11.56 -30.49 7.49
C LEU A 194 -13.07 -30.79 7.39
N LEU A 195 -13.44 -32.03 7.12
CA LEU A 195 -14.82 -32.50 7.04
C LEU A 195 -15.34 -33.07 8.38
N SER A 196 -14.44 -33.23 9.37
CA SER A 196 -14.73 -33.93 10.63
C SER A 196 -15.64 -33.17 11.61
N GLY A 197 -15.77 -31.84 11.46
CA GLY A 197 -16.43 -30.95 12.43
C GLY A 197 -15.68 -30.81 13.77
N ASN A 198 -14.51 -31.43 13.93
CA ASN A 198 -13.71 -31.33 15.16
C ASN A 198 -12.76 -30.10 15.06
N HIS A 199 -13.21 -28.97 15.59
CA HIS A 199 -12.47 -27.71 15.53
C HIS A 199 -11.04 -27.82 16.06
N ALA A 200 -10.82 -28.49 17.17
CA ALA A 200 -9.47 -28.64 17.74
C ALA A 200 -8.50 -29.37 16.79
N LYS A 201 -8.97 -30.45 16.12
CA LYS A 201 -8.16 -31.15 15.12
C LYS A 201 -7.97 -30.34 13.84
N ILE A 202 -8.97 -29.55 13.45
CA ILE A 202 -8.88 -28.64 12.31
C ILE A 202 -7.83 -27.56 12.57
N ASP A 203 -7.86 -26.93 13.75
CA ASP A 203 -6.91 -25.86 14.10
C ASP A 203 -5.47 -26.40 14.22
N GLN A 204 -5.30 -27.58 14.78
CA GLN A 204 -3.99 -28.25 14.82
C GLN A 204 -3.48 -28.52 13.40
N TRP A 205 -4.31 -29.08 12.52
CA TRP A 205 -3.95 -29.35 11.13
C TRP A 205 -3.58 -28.07 10.36
N ARG A 206 -4.34 -26.98 10.54
CA ARG A 206 -4.06 -25.67 9.96
C ARG A 206 -2.68 -25.15 10.37
N LEU A 207 -2.37 -25.21 11.67
CA LEU A 207 -1.07 -24.79 12.18
C LEU A 207 0.07 -25.64 11.58
N GLU A 208 -0.09 -26.96 11.54
CA GLU A 208 0.89 -27.87 10.95
C GLU A 208 1.13 -27.56 9.47
N GLN A 209 0.07 -27.26 8.69
CA GLN A 209 0.19 -26.86 7.29
C GLN A 209 0.87 -25.49 7.12
N SER A 210 0.54 -24.52 7.95
CA SER A 210 1.19 -23.20 7.94
C SER A 210 2.69 -23.31 8.21
N ILE A 211 3.10 -24.07 9.23
CA ILE A 211 4.51 -24.31 9.55
C ILE A 211 5.21 -25.02 8.39
N LYS A 212 4.61 -26.05 7.81
CA LYS A 212 5.15 -26.80 6.68
C LYS A 212 5.38 -25.89 5.48
N ILE A 213 4.37 -25.16 5.05
CA ILE A 213 4.44 -24.26 3.86
C ILE A 213 5.46 -23.15 4.11
N THR A 214 5.48 -22.57 5.29
CA THR A 214 6.45 -21.53 5.65
C THR A 214 7.88 -22.09 5.58
N ASN A 215 8.11 -23.27 6.12
CA ASN A 215 9.43 -23.91 6.04
C ASN A 215 9.87 -24.26 4.61
N GLU A 216 8.93 -24.59 3.73
CA GLU A 216 9.22 -24.91 2.34
C GLU A 216 9.48 -23.65 1.48
N ARG A 217 8.73 -22.56 1.70
CA ARG A 217 8.67 -21.41 0.79
C ARG A 217 9.29 -20.13 1.34
N ARG A 218 9.22 -19.91 2.65
CA ARG A 218 9.62 -18.66 3.29
C ARG A 218 10.30 -18.92 4.65
N LYS A 219 11.42 -19.68 4.61
CA LYS A 219 12.25 -19.96 5.80
C LYS A 219 12.76 -18.71 6.51
N ASP A 220 12.92 -17.63 5.75
CA ASP A 220 13.32 -16.32 6.25
C ASP A 220 12.38 -15.82 7.37
N LEU A 221 11.08 -16.13 7.31
CA LEU A 221 10.10 -15.70 8.31
C LEU A 221 10.35 -16.26 9.71
N PHE A 222 10.99 -17.44 9.83
CA PHE A 222 11.34 -18.02 11.14
C PHE A 222 12.54 -17.31 11.80
N ASN A 223 13.36 -16.61 11.01
CA ASN A 223 14.57 -15.93 11.49
C ASN A 223 14.33 -14.44 11.78
N ASN A 224 13.19 -13.90 11.39
CA ASN A 224 12.82 -12.50 11.63
C ASN A 224 12.25 -12.34 13.04
N ASN A 225 13.13 -12.31 14.03
CA ASN A 225 12.84 -11.69 15.33
C ASN A 225 12.83 -10.16 15.12
N HIS A 226 11.65 -9.60 14.84
CA HIS A 226 11.43 -8.15 14.85
C HIS A 226 11.02 -7.69 16.23
#